data_96fbf9d118d37d36c08c6aff7c031c77
#
_entry.id   96fbf9d118d37d36c08c6aff7c031c77
#
_cell.length_a   1.000
_cell.length_b   1.000
_cell.length_c   1.000
_cell.angle_alpha   90.00
_cell.angle_beta   90.00
_cell.angle_gamma   90.00
#
_symmetry.space_group_name_H-M   'P 1'
#
loop_
_entity.id
_entity.type
_entity.pdbx_description
1 polymer ?
#
loop_
_entity_poly.entity_id
_entity_poly.type
_entity_poly.pdbx_seq_one_letter_code
_entity_poly.pdbx_strand_id
1 'polypeptide(L)'
;IGFLDDYLKLRAKRIAQEKGVEYKKSDSDGLAGRFKIFGQIVLGIIVGATLYFNDSVVVKREVVRADETAALPVFDREGKSIKYDSVTIDGKKRYYVSAKNVITTIPFVKSHEFNYAKLLPKSLESFTYILYIIIVIFIVTAVSNGANITDGLDGLATGVSAVIGIGLGIFAYVSGNIRLADYLNIMYIPNLGELSIFIAAFVGACIGFLWYNAYPAQVFMGDTGSLMLGGIIAALAFLIRKELLIPIFCGVFLVEVLSVTLQVSYFKYTKRKYGAGKRIFLMSPLHHHYQKKGYH
;
A
#
# COMPACT_ATOMS: atom_id res chain seq x y z
N ILE A 1 -8.72 7.44 11.99
CA ILE A 1 -8.64 6.30 12.92
C ILE A 1 -7.51 6.56 13.91
N GLY A 2 -6.27 6.76 13.46
CA GLY A 2 -5.12 7.04 14.34
C GLY A 2 -5.35 8.25 15.23
N PHE A 3 -5.82 9.36 14.67
CA PHE A 3 -6.16 10.56 15.44
C PHE A 3 -7.17 10.29 16.58
N LEU A 4 -8.21 9.52 16.30
CA LEU A 4 -9.19 9.15 17.34
C LEU A 4 -8.57 8.29 18.44
N ASP A 5 -7.68 7.36 18.06
CA ASP A 5 -6.97 6.52 19.02
C ASP A 5 -6.07 7.34 19.94
N ASP A 6 -5.25 8.21 19.35
CA ASP A 6 -4.35 9.08 20.12
C ASP A 6 -5.11 10.09 20.98
N TYR A 7 -6.21 10.65 20.46
CA TYR A 7 -7.08 11.55 21.23
C TYR A 7 -7.69 10.86 22.47
N LEU A 8 -8.20 9.63 22.30
CA LEU A 8 -8.78 8.87 23.42
C LEU A 8 -7.71 8.55 24.48
N LYS A 9 -6.50 8.16 24.07
CA LYS A 9 -5.37 7.93 24.98
C LYS A 9 -5.01 9.20 25.78
N LEU A 10 -4.92 10.34 25.09
CA LEU A 10 -4.64 11.64 25.76
C LEU A 10 -5.74 12.05 26.71
N ARG A 11 -7.01 11.86 26.31
CA ARG A 11 -8.16 12.13 27.18
C ARG A 11 -8.14 11.25 28.43
N ALA A 12 -7.89 9.95 28.28
CA ALA A 12 -7.79 9.02 29.42
C ALA A 12 -6.67 9.43 30.39
N LYS A 13 -5.50 9.83 29.85
CA LYS A 13 -4.39 10.32 30.65
C LYS A 13 -4.73 11.60 31.43
N ARG A 14 -5.44 12.56 30.78
CA ARG A 14 -5.88 13.80 31.44
C ARG A 14 -6.87 13.52 32.58
N ILE A 15 -7.86 12.64 32.34
CA ILE A 15 -8.84 12.28 33.36
C ILE A 15 -8.17 11.60 34.57
N ALA A 16 -7.18 10.73 34.32
CA ALA A 16 -6.42 10.11 35.40
C ALA A 16 -5.64 11.15 36.24
N GLN A 17 -5.02 12.13 35.60
CA GLN A 17 -4.34 13.24 36.29
C GLN A 17 -5.29 14.09 37.11
N GLU A 18 -6.47 14.42 36.56
CA GLU A 18 -7.52 15.19 37.28
C GLU A 18 -8.06 14.45 38.52
N LYS A 19 -8.08 13.11 38.47
CA LYS A 19 -8.52 12.28 39.58
C LYS A 19 -7.41 11.93 40.59
N GLY A 20 -6.18 12.41 40.34
CA GLY A 20 -5.01 12.10 41.20
C GLY A 20 -4.63 10.62 41.23
N VAL A 21 -5.05 9.84 40.23
CA VAL A 21 -4.75 8.41 40.11
C VAL A 21 -3.57 8.23 39.16
N GLU A 22 -2.62 7.37 39.57
CA GLU A 22 -1.50 7.03 38.69
C GLU A 22 -2.02 6.40 37.40
N TYR A 23 -1.72 7.00 36.25
CA TYR A 23 -2.13 6.50 34.94
C TYR A 23 -1.43 5.18 34.64
N LYS A 24 -2.17 4.08 34.72
CA LYS A 24 -1.74 2.76 34.22
C LYS A 24 -2.24 2.61 32.79
N LYS A 25 -1.31 2.49 31.84
CA LYS A 25 -1.62 2.20 30.44
C LYS A 25 -2.43 0.91 30.36
N SER A 26 -3.71 1.02 30.01
CA SER A 26 -4.61 -0.09 29.81
C SER A 26 -4.91 -0.23 28.31
N ASP A 27 -5.16 -1.45 27.84
CA ASP A 27 -5.59 -1.72 26.45
C ASP A 27 -6.92 -1.04 26.08
N SER A 28 -7.67 -0.56 27.07
CA SER A 28 -8.95 0.17 26.90
C SER A 28 -8.79 1.69 26.76
N ASP A 29 -7.60 2.24 26.93
CA ASP A 29 -7.38 3.70 26.93
C ASP A 29 -7.38 4.30 25.53
N GLY A 30 -7.26 3.47 24.50
CA GLY A 30 -7.37 3.84 23.08
C GLY A 30 -8.50 3.09 22.38
N LEU A 31 -8.54 3.21 21.05
CA LEU A 31 -9.43 2.40 20.22
C LEU A 31 -9.01 0.93 20.30
N ALA A 32 -9.93 0.06 20.73
CA ALA A 32 -9.68 -1.38 20.69
C ALA A 32 -9.31 -1.80 19.25
N GLY A 33 -8.36 -2.74 19.10
CA GLY A 33 -7.83 -3.15 17.79
C GLY A 33 -8.89 -3.48 16.74
N ARG A 34 -10.05 -4.03 17.19
CA ARG A 34 -11.21 -4.29 16.31
C ARG A 34 -11.77 -3.05 15.62
N PHE A 35 -11.78 -1.89 16.28
CA PHE A 35 -12.24 -0.63 15.68
C PHE A 35 -11.21 -0.06 14.70
N LYS A 36 -9.91 -0.26 14.96
CA LYS A 36 -8.85 0.10 14.00
C LYS A 36 -9.01 -0.71 12.72
N ILE A 37 -9.19 -2.03 12.85
CA ILE A 37 -9.43 -2.92 11.69
C ILE A 37 -10.72 -2.53 10.96
N PHE A 38 -11.81 -2.26 11.67
CA PHE A 38 -13.05 -1.83 11.06
C PHE A 38 -12.89 -0.57 10.20
N GLY A 39 -12.20 0.43 10.74
CA GLY A 39 -11.94 1.65 9.97
C GLY A 39 -11.02 1.43 8.75
N GLN A 40 -10.05 0.52 8.84
CA GLN A 40 -9.20 0.12 7.70
C GLN A 40 -10.01 -0.63 6.64
N ILE A 41 -10.96 -1.49 7.04
CA ILE A 41 -11.89 -2.17 6.13
C ILE A 41 -12.76 -1.15 5.40
N VAL A 42 -13.35 -0.18 6.12
CA VAL A 42 -14.16 0.88 5.50
C VAL A 42 -13.35 1.68 4.49
N LEU A 43 -12.12 2.09 4.83
CA LEU A 43 -11.22 2.77 3.90
C LEU A 43 -10.92 1.89 2.68
N GLY A 44 -10.60 0.62 2.88
CA GLY A 44 -10.35 -0.33 1.80
C GLY A 44 -11.54 -0.51 0.87
N ILE A 45 -12.77 -0.54 1.41
CA ILE A 45 -14.01 -0.56 0.60
C ILE A 45 -14.14 0.71 -0.24
N ILE A 46 -13.94 1.89 0.37
CA ILE A 46 -14.03 3.16 -0.35
C ILE A 46 -13.00 3.21 -1.49
N VAL A 47 -11.74 2.91 -1.20
CA VAL A 47 -10.67 2.91 -2.21
C VAL A 47 -10.96 1.86 -3.29
N GLY A 48 -11.27 0.63 -2.92
CA GLY A 48 -11.52 -0.46 -3.86
C GLY A 48 -12.75 -0.20 -4.75
N ALA A 49 -13.84 0.31 -4.17
CA ALA A 49 -15.05 0.66 -4.92
C ALA A 49 -14.77 1.83 -5.88
N THR A 50 -14.06 2.87 -5.42
CA THR A 50 -13.70 4.01 -6.28
C THR A 50 -12.83 3.55 -7.45
N LEU A 51 -11.81 2.74 -7.20
CA LEU A 51 -10.92 2.25 -8.25
C LEU A 51 -11.61 1.32 -9.25
N TYR A 52 -12.61 0.55 -8.79
CA TYR A 52 -13.32 -0.38 -9.66
C TYR A 52 -14.45 0.29 -10.44
N PHE A 53 -15.28 1.12 -9.81
CA PHE A 53 -16.50 1.66 -10.39
C PHE A 53 -16.33 3.02 -11.06
N ASN A 54 -15.27 3.77 -10.74
CA ASN A 54 -15.05 5.08 -11.36
C ASN A 54 -14.59 4.93 -12.82
N ASP A 55 -15.32 5.56 -13.74
CA ASP A 55 -15.04 5.49 -15.18
C ASP A 55 -13.77 6.24 -15.61
N SER A 56 -13.28 7.15 -14.77
CA SER A 56 -12.03 7.88 -15.02
C SER A 56 -10.77 7.03 -14.73
N VAL A 57 -10.92 5.90 -14.02
CA VAL A 57 -9.81 4.99 -13.72
C VAL A 57 -9.61 4.01 -14.87
N VAL A 58 -8.82 4.42 -15.84
CA VAL A 58 -8.53 3.65 -17.05
C VAL A 58 -7.03 3.42 -17.22
N VAL A 59 -6.69 2.33 -17.88
CA VAL A 59 -5.34 2.01 -18.32
C VAL A 59 -5.34 2.02 -19.84
N LYS A 60 -4.33 2.61 -20.47
CA LYS A 60 -4.18 2.56 -21.93
C LYS A 60 -3.33 1.37 -22.31
N ARG A 61 -3.89 0.51 -23.15
CA ARG A 61 -3.19 -0.63 -23.75
C ARG A 61 -2.87 -0.36 -25.20
N GLU A 62 -1.65 -0.65 -25.60
CA GLU A 62 -1.26 -0.66 -26.98
C GLU A 62 -2.01 -1.78 -27.74
N VAL A 63 -2.55 -1.43 -28.90
CA VAL A 63 -3.12 -2.41 -29.82
C VAL A 63 -2.01 -2.82 -30.78
N VAL A 64 -1.40 -3.97 -30.50
CA VAL A 64 -0.41 -4.59 -31.39
C VAL A 64 -1.14 -5.08 -32.63
N ARG A 65 -0.82 -4.51 -33.81
CA ARG A 65 -1.29 -5.00 -35.08
C ARG A 65 -0.43 -6.18 -35.54
N ALA A 66 -1.07 -7.19 -36.06
CA ALA A 66 -0.37 -8.31 -36.71
C ALA A 66 0.32 -7.83 -38.01
N ASP A 67 -0.21 -6.79 -38.63
CA ASP A 67 0.30 -6.15 -39.83
C ASP A 67 -0.01 -4.65 -39.78
N GLU A 68 0.87 -3.77 -40.30
CA GLU A 68 0.64 -2.31 -40.33
C GLU A 68 -0.59 -1.93 -41.19
N THR A 69 -1.00 -2.81 -42.09
CA THR A 69 -2.16 -2.64 -42.97
C THR A 69 -3.48 -3.16 -42.39
N ALA A 70 -3.43 -3.89 -41.25
CA ALA A 70 -4.62 -4.43 -40.63
C ALA A 70 -5.56 -3.32 -40.13
N ALA A 71 -6.84 -3.37 -40.49
CA ALA A 71 -7.84 -2.45 -39.96
C ALA A 71 -8.04 -2.64 -38.46
N LEU A 72 -8.14 -1.52 -37.73
CA LEU A 72 -8.47 -1.58 -36.30
C LEU A 72 -9.94 -2.00 -36.14
N PRO A 73 -10.25 -2.92 -35.19
CA PRO A 73 -11.64 -3.28 -34.94
C PRO A 73 -12.42 -2.05 -34.44
N VAL A 74 -13.54 -1.75 -35.07
CA VAL A 74 -14.37 -0.56 -34.76
C VAL A 74 -15.26 -0.83 -33.55
N PHE A 75 -15.60 -2.10 -33.31
CA PHE A 75 -16.47 -2.52 -32.22
C PHE A 75 -15.79 -3.61 -31.37
N ASP A 76 -16.08 -3.62 -30.08
CA ASP A 76 -15.68 -4.68 -29.17
C ASP A 76 -16.58 -5.92 -29.34
N ARG A 77 -16.33 -6.96 -28.52
CA ARG A 77 -17.13 -8.20 -28.56
C ARG A 77 -18.58 -8.01 -28.12
N GLU A 78 -18.89 -6.88 -27.48
CA GLU A 78 -20.21 -6.50 -26.98
C GLU A 78 -20.92 -5.52 -27.93
N GLY A 79 -20.30 -5.18 -29.07
CA GLY A 79 -20.87 -4.26 -30.07
C GLY A 79 -20.71 -2.77 -29.72
N LYS A 80 -19.89 -2.44 -28.72
CA LYS A 80 -19.62 -1.08 -28.33
C LYS A 80 -18.46 -0.50 -29.16
N SER A 81 -18.61 0.74 -29.66
CA SER A 81 -17.57 1.41 -30.45
C SER A 81 -16.30 1.60 -29.64
N ILE A 82 -15.17 1.18 -30.20
CA ILE A 82 -13.85 1.34 -29.59
C ILE A 82 -13.28 2.67 -30.04
N LYS A 83 -12.91 3.53 -29.07
CA LYS A 83 -12.16 4.76 -29.34
C LYS A 83 -10.67 4.49 -29.21
N TYR A 84 -9.91 4.79 -30.26
CA TYR A 84 -8.46 4.67 -30.28
C TYR A 84 -7.81 6.03 -30.13
N ASP A 85 -6.86 6.12 -29.21
CA ASP A 85 -5.93 7.25 -29.16
C ASP A 85 -4.68 6.87 -29.96
N SER A 86 -4.27 7.70 -30.90
CA SER A 86 -3.04 7.49 -31.67
C SER A 86 -1.93 8.42 -31.18
N VAL A 87 -0.75 7.85 -30.95
CA VAL A 87 0.45 8.60 -30.57
C VAL A 87 1.59 8.19 -31.50
N THR A 88 2.36 9.19 -31.96
CA THR A 88 3.55 8.93 -32.76
C THR A 88 4.76 8.87 -31.85
N ILE A 89 5.40 7.70 -31.76
CA ILE A 89 6.62 7.45 -30.99
C ILE A 89 7.68 7.01 -31.98
N ASP A 90 8.82 7.69 -32.03
CA ASP A 90 9.95 7.41 -32.92
C ASP A 90 9.56 7.28 -34.40
N GLY A 91 8.65 8.17 -34.87
CA GLY A 91 8.15 8.19 -36.25
C GLY A 91 7.13 7.08 -36.56
N LYS A 92 6.82 6.16 -35.63
CA LYS A 92 5.81 5.12 -35.80
C LYS A 92 4.51 5.50 -35.09
N LYS A 93 3.39 5.33 -35.79
CA LYS A 93 2.06 5.60 -35.25
C LYS A 93 1.57 4.39 -34.45
N ARG A 94 1.41 4.56 -33.14
CA ARG A 94 0.89 3.54 -32.23
C ARG A 94 -0.53 3.88 -31.81
N TYR A 95 -1.33 2.86 -31.58
CA TYR A 95 -2.73 3.00 -31.23
C TYR A 95 -2.97 2.41 -29.84
N TYR A 96 -3.65 3.18 -29.00
CA TYR A 96 -3.97 2.80 -27.64
C TYR A 96 -5.48 2.75 -27.46
N VAL A 97 -5.95 1.77 -26.70
CA VAL A 97 -7.34 1.64 -26.27
C VAL A 97 -7.42 1.84 -24.76
N SER A 98 -8.39 2.63 -24.34
CA SER A 98 -8.70 2.78 -22.92
C SER A 98 -9.44 1.56 -22.43
N ALA A 99 -8.86 0.83 -21.49
CA ALA A 99 -9.44 -0.36 -20.90
C ALA A 99 -9.71 -0.13 -19.41
N LYS A 100 -10.95 -0.39 -19.00
CA LYS A 100 -11.34 -0.46 -17.59
C LYS A 100 -11.08 -1.88 -17.12
N ASN A 101 -9.88 -2.15 -16.64
CA ASN A 101 -9.47 -3.50 -16.27
C ASN A 101 -8.87 -3.53 -14.85
N VAL A 102 -9.14 -4.63 -14.14
CA VAL A 102 -8.49 -4.98 -12.87
C VAL A 102 -7.15 -5.67 -13.12
N ILE A 103 -6.26 -4.95 -13.81
CA ILE A 103 -4.93 -5.43 -14.16
C ILE A 103 -3.90 -4.70 -13.33
N THR A 104 -2.94 -5.45 -12.84
CA THR A 104 -1.79 -4.94 -12.08
C THR A 104 -0.49 -5.45 -12.67
N THR A 105 0.60 -4.84 -12.26
CA THR A 105 1.94 -5.30 -12.61
C THR A 105 2.39 -6.41 -11.68
N ILE A 106 2.88 -7.52 -12.27
CA ILE A 106 3.53 -8.59 -11.54
C ILE A 106 5.02 -8.65 -11.92
N PRO A 107 5.94 -8.67 -10.93
CA PRO A 107 7.36 -8.79 -11.22
C PRO A 107 7.71 -10.20 -11.71
N PHE A 108 8.82 -10.31 -12.44
CA PHE A 108 9.44 -11.57 -12.88
C PHE A 108 8.64 -12.43 -13.86
N VAL A 109 7.54 -11.92 -14.41
CA VAL A 109 6.73 -12.60 -15.44
C VAL A 109 6.88 -11.90 -16.78
N LYS A 110 7.00 -12.65 -17.88
CA LYS A 110 7.27 -12.12 -19.23
C LYS A 110 6.26 -11.06 -19.70
N SER A 111 4.98 -11.19 -19.33
CA SER A 111 3.93 -10.24 -19.71
C SER A 111 3.86 -9.02 -18.78
N HIS A 112 4.54 -9.06 -17.64
CA HIS A 112 4.48 -8.05 -16.57
C HIS A 112 3.08 -7.66 -16.09
N GLU A 113 2.02 -8.32 -16.59
CA GLU A 113 0.64 -8.02 -16.29
C GLU A 113 -0.07 -9.21 -15.65
N PHE A 114 -0.83 -8.90 -14.60
CA PHE A 114 -1.70 -9.86 -13.94
C PHE A 114 -3.13 -9.31 -13.89
N ASN A 115 -4.09 -10.11 -14.35
CA ASN A 115 -5.51 -9.76 -14.31
C ASN A 115 -6.21 -10.55 -13.21
N TYR A 116 -6.75 -9.84 -12.22
CA TYR A 116 -7.48 -10.46 -11.10
C TYR A 116 -8.72 -11.24 -11.54
N ALA A 117 -9.36 -10.88 -12.65
CA ALA A 117 -10.49 -11.64 -13.19
C ALA A 117 -10.11 -13.09 -13.52
N LYS A 118 -8.85 -13.38 -13.87
CA LYS A 118 -8.38 -14.74 -14.16
C LYS A 118 -8.29 -15.65 -12.94
N LEU A 119 -8.39 -15.10 -11.73
CA LEU A 119 -8.44 -15.91 -10.49
C LEU A 119 -9.80 -16.57 -10.28
N LEU A 120 -10.82 -16.06 -10.94
CA LEU A 120 -12.19 -16.59 -10.83
C LEU A 120 -12.50 -17.51 -12.02
N PRO A 121 -13.26 -18.59 -11.80
CA PRO A 121 -13.82 -19.38 -12.90
C PRO A 121 -14.78 -18.48 -13.70
N LYS A 122 -14.94 -18.78 -15.00
CA LYS A 122 -15.77 -17.99 -15.94
C LYS A 122 -17.20 -17.74 -15.45
N SER A 123 -17.77 -18.68 -14.69
CA SER A 123 -19.11 -18.55 -14.09
C SER A 123 -19.20 -17.47 -13.01
N LEU A 124 -18.09 -17.08 -12.40
CA LEU A 124 -18.00 -16.10 -11.31
C LEU A 124 -17.29 -14.81 -11.73
N GLU A 125 -17.00 -14.64 -13.02
CA GLU A 125 -16.30 -13.45 -13.53
C GLU A 125 -17.05 -12.14 -13.20
N SER A 126 -18.37 -12.17 -13.15
CA SER A 126 -19.22 -11.04 -12.74
C SER A 126 -18.95 -10.56 -11.30
N PHE A 127 -18.37 -11.39 -10.45
CA PHE A 127 -18.04 -11.06 -9.05
C PHE A 127 -16.60 -10.59 -8.86
N THR A 128 -15.86 -10.30 -9.96
CA THR A 128 -14.48 -9.81 -9.90
C THR A 128 -14.33 -8.57 -9.03
N TYR A 129 -15.34 -7.70 -8.96
CA TYR A 129 -15.34 -6.51 -8.12
C TYR A 129 -15.24 -6.85 -6.62
N ILE A 130 -15.90 -7.91 -6.17
CA ILE A 130 -15.84 -8.35 -4.76
C ILE A 130 -14.42 -8.83 -4.44
N LEU A 131 -13.85 -9.69 -5.30
CA LEU A 131 -12.48 -10.17 -5.13
C LEU A 131 -11.49 -9.01 -5.09
N TYR A 132 -11.62 -8.05 -6.01
CA TYR A 132 -10.75 -6.88 -6.06
C TYR A 132 -10.84 -6.05 -4.79
N ILE A 133 -12.05 -5.75 -4.31
CA ILE A 133 -12.25 -5.00 -3.06
C ILE A 133 -11.65 -5.73 -1.86
N ILE A 134 -11.81 -7.06 -1.79
CA ILE A 134 -11.20 -7.87 -0.71
C ILE A 134 -9.68 -7.76 -0.73
N ILE A 135 -9.06 -7.81 -1.92
CA ILE A 135 -7.61 -7.64 -2.08
C ILE A 135 -7.17 -6.23 -1.63
N VAL A 136 -7.93 -5.20 -2.01
CA VAL A 136 -7.65 -3.82 -1.57
C VAL A 136 -7.71 -3.70 -0.06
N ILE A 137 -8.78 -4.23 0.58
CA ILE A 137 -8.93 -4.23 2.04
C ILE A 137 -7.73 -4.93 2.70
N PHE A 138 -7.36 -6.11 2.19
CA PHE A 138 -6.24 -6.87 2.73
C PHE A 138 -4.93 -6.09 2.68
N ILE A 139 -4.59 -5.51 1.52
CA ILE A 139 -3.34 -4.78 1.33
C ILE A 139 -3.32 -3.49 2.14
N VAL A 140 -4.41 -2.70 2.13
CA VAL A 140 -4.52 -1.47 2.94
C VAL A 140 -4.33 -1.79 4.42
N THR A 141 -4.99 -2.83 4.90
CA THR A 141 -4.88 -3.26 6.30
C THR A 141 -3.46 -3.75 6.63
N ALA A 142 -2.87 -4.56 5.76
CA ALA A 142 -1.52 -5.10 5.98
C ALA A 142 -0.45 -4.00 6.01
N VAL A 143 -0.46 -3.08 5.04
CA VAL A 143 0.54 -2.01 4.94
C VAL A 143 0.36 -0.99 6.06
N SER A 144 -0.89 -0.60 6.38
CA SER A 144 -1.19 0.35 7.44
C SER A 144 -0.74 -0.19 8.82
N ASN A 145 -1.05 -1.43 9.13
CA ASN A 145 -0.58 -2.05 10.37
C ASN A 145 0.92 -2.34 10.35
N GLY A 146 1.50 -2.67 9.19
CA GLY A 146 2.93 -2.84 9.02
C GLY A 146 3.72 -1.57 9.35
N ALA A 147 3.28 -0.43 8.81
CA ALA A 147 3.85 0.87 9.13
C ALA A 147 3.74 1.20 10.63
N ASN A 148 2.57 0.93 11.24
CA ASN A 148 2.34 1.17 12.66
C ASN A 148 3.22 0.28 13.56
N ILE A 149 3.40 -0.99 13.21
CA ILE A 149 4.31 -1.89 13.95
C ILE A 149 5.78 -1.43 13.82
N THR A 150 6.15 -0.84 12.69
CA THR A 150 7.51 -0.36 12.41
C THR A 150 7.81 0.95 13.16
N ASP A 151 6.79 1.69 13.61
CA ASP A 151 6.93 2.95 14.36
C ASP A 151 7.31 2.71 15.83
N GLY A 152 8.39 1.97 16.05
CA GLY A 152 8.90 1.63 17.39
C GLY A 152 10.30 2.17 17.68
N LEU A 153 11.00 2.74 16.70
CA LEU A 153 12.28 3.41 16.84
C LEU A 153 12.25 4.77 16.14
N ASP A 154 13.04 5.70 16.69
CA ASP A 154 13.20 7.06 16.19
C ASP A 154 13.56 7.06 14.70
N GLY A 155 12.73 7.68 13.86
CA GLY A 155 12.94 7.83 12.43
C GLY A 155 12.70 6.60 11.56
N LEU A 156 12.51 5.41 12.11
CA LEU A 156 12.45 4.17 11.33
C LEU A 156 11.25 4.17 10.38
N ALA A 157 10.03 4.35 10.89
CA ALA A 157 8.81 4.33 10.06
C ALA A 157 8.81 5.46 9.03
N THR A 158 9.21 6.66 9.43
CA THR A 158 9.26 7.84 8.55
C THR A 158 10.30 7.68 7.45
N GLY A 159 11.53 7.26 7.81
CA GLY A 159 12.61 7.08 6.85
C GLY A 159 12.30 6.00 5.82
N VAL A 160 11.79 4.85 6.27
CA VAL A 160 11.34 3.77 5.37
C VAL A 160 10.22 4.25 4.46
N SER A 161 9.22 4.99 4.98
CA SER A 161 8.12 5.54 4.20
C SER A 161 8.59 6.53 3.14
N ALA A 162 9.59 7.38 3.44
CA ALA A 162 10.19 8.29 2.47
C ALA A 162 10.83 7.53 1.30
N VAL A 163 11.61 6.48 1.58
CA VAL A 163 12.24 5.64 0.55
C VAL A 163 11.20 4.93 -0.31
N ILE A 164 10.15 4.36 0.31
CA ILE A 164 9.03 3.75 -0.41
C ILE A 164 8.35 4.80 -1.30
N GLY A 165 8.08 6.00 -0.77
CA GLY A 165 7.50 7.11 -1.51
C GLY A 165 8.32 7.50 -2.74
N ILE A 166 9.65 7.58 -2.63
CA ILE A 166 10.55 7.84 -3.77
C ILE A 166 10.38 6.75 -4.84
N GLY A 167 10.40 5.48 -4.46
CA GLY A 167 10.21 4.37 -5.39
C GLY A 167 8.86 4.43 -6.12
N LEU A 168 7.76 4.67 -5.39
CA LEU A 168 6.43 4.83 -5.97
C LEU A 168 6.36 6.09 -6.87
N GLY A 169 7.02 7.18 -6.47
CA GLY A 169 7.10 8.42 -7.26
C GLY A 169 7.78 8.21 -8.62
N ILE A 170 8.88 7.46 -8.66
CA ILE A 170 9.55 7.09 -9.90
C ILE A 170 8.59 6.30 -10.80
N PHE A 171 7.89 5.29 -10.26
CA PHE A 171 6.92 4.52 -11.03
C PHE A 171 5.72 5.36 -11.50
N ALA A 172 5.22 6.29 -10.67
CA ALA A 172 4.16 7.20 -11.07
C ALA A 172 4.59 8.07 -12.25
N TYR A 173 5.78 8.66 -12.16
CA TYR A 173 6.33 9.51 -13.22
C TYR A 173 6.53 8.74 -14.53
N VAL A 174 7.17 7.57 -14.45
CA VAL A 174 7.47 6.75 -15.62
C VAL A 174 6.19 6.19 -16.24
N SER A 175 5.26 5.65 -15.44
CA SER A 175 3.98 5.12 -15.95
C SER A 175 3.05 6.22 -16.46
N GLY A 176 3.21 7.47 -16.03
CA GLY A 176 2.48 8.64 -16.52
C GLY A 176 3.02 9.20 -17.84
N ASN A 177 4.22 8.81 -18.27
CA ASN A 177 4.84 9.28 -19.50
C ASN A 177 4.85 8.18 -20.56
N ILE A 178 4.13 8.37 -21.66
CA ILE A 178 3.96 7.35 -22.69
C ILE A 178 5.27 6.87 -23.32
N ARG A 179 6.26 7.77 -23.52
CA ARG A 179 7.56 7.40 -24.10
C ARG A 179 8.39 6.57 -23.13
N LEU A 180 8.42 6.94 -21.85
CA LEU A 180 9.15 6.21 -20.83
C LEU A 180 8.49 4.86 -20.54
N ALA A 181 7.16 4.82 -20.50
CA ALA A 181 6.40 3.60 -20.30
C ALA A 181 6.65 2.59 -21.45
N ASP A 182 6.68 3.08 -22.68
CA ASP A 182 7.00 2.29 -23.86
C ASP A 182 8.45 1.77 -23.83
N TYR A 183 9.42 2.66 -23.59
CA TYR A 183 10.83 2.30 -23.55
C TYR A 183 11.14 1.24 -22.47
N LEU A 184 10.51 1.35 -21.29
CA LEU A 184 10.71 0.42 -20.18
C LEU A 184 9.74 -0.76 -20.21
N ASN A 185 8.87 -0.85 -21.22
CA ASN A 185 7.85 -1.89 -21.35
C ASN A 185 6.98 -2.05 -20.09
N ILE A 186 6.51 -0.92 -19.55
CA ILE A 186 5.62 -0.87 -18.40
C ILE A 186 4.27 -0.28 -18.77
N MET A 187 3.27 -0.57 -17.96
CA MET A 187 1.90 -0.12 -18.17
C MET A 187 1.81 1.42 -18.19
N TYR A 188 1.25 1.98 -19.27
CA TYR A 188 0.97 3.40 -19.37
C TYR A 188 -0.40 3.72 -18.73
N ILE A 189 -0.41 4.66 -17.79
CA ILE A 189 -1.60 5.11 -17.08
C ILE A 189 -1.71 6.62 -17.29
N PRO A 190 -2.76 7.10 -18.01
CA PRO A 190 -2.95 8.52 -18.28
C PRO A 190 -3.07 9.32 -16.97
N ASN A 191 -2.62 10.57 -17.00
CA ASN A 191 -2.71 11.54 -15.89
C ASN A 191 -1.98 11.12 -14.60
N LEU A 192 -1.24 10.01 -14.60
CA LEU A 192 -0.49 9.58 -13.42
C LEU A 192 0.67 10.53 -13.07
N GLY A 193 1.11 11.36 -14.03
CA GLY A 193 2.09 12.41 -13.81
C GLY A 193 1.67 13.40 -12.71
N GLU A 194 0.38 13.73 -12.62
CA GLU A 194 -0.17 14.59 -11.56
C GLU A 194 0.04 13.98 -10.16
N LEU A 195 -0.06 12.66 -10.05
CA LEU A 195 0.18 11.94 -8.80
C LEU A 195 1.63 12.09 -8.32
N SER A 196 2.58 12.30 -9.23
CA SER A 196 3.99 12.52 -8.88
C SER A 196 4.19 13.78 -8.04
N ILE A 197 3.35 14.81 -8.23
CA ILE A 197 3.38 16.05 -7.42
C ILE A 197 2.95 15.73 -5.98
N PHE A 198 1.85 14.98 -5.82
CA PHE A 198 1.41 14.55 -4.50
C PHE A 198 2.47 13.68 -3.80
N ILE A 199 3.08 12.74 -4.52
CA ILE A 199 4.11 11.86 -3.95
C ILE A 199 5.36 12.66 -3.57
N ALA A 200 5.76 13.65 -4.36
CA ALA A 200 6.87 14.53 -4.02
C ALA A 200 6.60 15.32 -2.72
N ALA A 201 5.37 15.85 -2.56
CA ALA A 201 4.95 16.50 -1.33
C ALA A 201 4.94 15.53 -0.13
N PHE A 202 4.46 14.30 -0.33
CA PHE A 202 4.48 13.25 0.68
C PHE A 202 5.92 12.91 1.13
N VAL A 203 6.84 12.72 0.18
CA VAL A 203 8.26 12.47 0.47
C VAL A 203 8.88 13.67 1.19
N GLY A 204 8.60 14.89 0.71
CA GLY A 204 9.07 16.12 1.35
C GLY A 204 8.58 16.25 2.80
N ALA A 205 7.31 15.92 3.05
CA ALA A 205 6.74 15.91 4.40
C ALA A 205 7.42 14.86 5.30
N CYS A 206 7.70 13.65 4.77
CA CYS A 206 8.43 12.62 5.50
C CYS A 206 9.86 13.08 5.84
N ILE A 207 10.58 13.69 4.89
CA ILE A 207 11.94 14.21 5.13
C ILE A 207 11.92 15.35 6.16
N GLY A 208 10.98 16.28 6.04
CA GLY A 208 10.82 17.38 6.99
C GLY A 208 10.48 16.90 8.41
N PHE A 209 9.61 15.89 8.52
CA PHE A 209 9.29 15.28 9.81
C PHE A 209 10.49 14.50 10.37
N LEU A 210 11.23 13.79 9.52
CA LEU A 210 12.40 13.01 9.91
C LEU A 210 13.49 13.87 10.56
N TRP A 211 13.59 15.15 10.20
CA TRP A 211 14.52 16.10 10.82
C TRP A 211 14.33 16.18 12.35
N TYR A 212 13.08 16.12 12.83
CA TYR A 212 12.74 16.15 14.25
C TYR A 212 12.51 14.78 14.87
N ASN A 213 12.27 13.76 14.04
CA ASN A 213 11.99 12.39 14.46
C ASN A 213 13.21 11.47 14.41
N ALA A 214 14.33 11.90 13.79
CA ALA A 214 15.59 11.15 13.82
C ALA A 214 16.18 11.11 15.24
N TYR A 215 16.94 10.06 15.54
CA TYR A 215 17.53 9.85 16.85
C TYR A 215 18.52 10.99 17.27
N PRO A 216 18.42 11.56 18.47
CA PRO A 216 17.35 11.39 19.46
C PRO A 216 16.09 12.20 19.08
N ALA A 217 14.94 11.52 18.97
CA ALA A 217 13.71 12.13 18.48
C ALA A 217 13.16 13.19 19.44
N GLN A 218 12.81 14.34 18.87
CA GLN A 218 12.13 15.44 19.58
C GLN A 218 10.61 15.36 19.43
N VAL A 219 10.13 14.74 18.33
CA VAL A 219 8.71 14.59 18.01
C VAL A 219 8.44 13.15 17.63
N PHE A 220 7.36 12.58 18.14
CA PHE A 220 6.91 11.22 17.86
C PHE A 220 5.66 11.22 16.99
N MET A 221 5.57 10.25 16.08
CA MET A 221 4.51 10.18 15.09
C MET A 221 3.18 9.68 15.67
N GLY A 222 3.22 8.65 16.53
CA GLY A 222 2.06 7.98 17.08
C GLY A 222 1.23 7.23 16.03
N ASP A 223 0.09 6.68 16.47
CA ASP A 223 -0.81 5.94 15.59
C ASP A 223 -1.45 6.84 14.52
N THR A 224 -1.55 8.15 14.79
CA THR A 224 -2.07 9.13 13.82
C THR A 224 -1.22 9.15 12.55
N GLY A 225 0.07 9.28 12.70
CA GLY A 225 0.98 9.37 11.56
C GLY A 225 1.28 8.01 10.93
N SER A 226 1.62 7.01 11.74
CA SER A 226 2.07 5.71 11.22
C SER A 226 0.99 4.95 10.45
N LEU A 227 -0.27 4.94 10.94
CA LEU A 227 -1.40 4.36 10.20
C LEU A 227 -1.71 5.13 8.91
N MET A 228 -1.56 6.46 8.94
CA MET A 228 -1.74 7.31 7.77
C MET A 228 -0.67 7.03 6.70
N LEU A 229 0.61 6.96 7.08
CA LEU A 229 1.70 6.65 6.14
C LEU A 229 1.44 5.33 5.41
N GLY A 230 1.12 4.26 6.14
CA GLY A 230 0.82 2.97 5.54
C GLY A 230 -0.41 2.99 4.65
N GLY A 231 -1.47 3.71 5.06
CA GLY A 231 -2.68 3.90 4.25
C GLY A 231 -2.42 4.63 2.93
N ILE A 232 -1.64 5.71 2.97
CA ILE A 232 -1.22 6.47 1.77
C ILE A 232 -0.38 5.59 0.84
N ILE A 233 0.62 4.89 1.36
CA ILE A 233 1.48 4.00 0.58
C ILE A 233 0.65 2.93 -0.14
N ALA A 234 -0.28 2.29 0.57
CA ALA A 234 -1.15 1.28 -0.03
C ALA A 234 -2.04 1.88 -1.14
N ALA A 235 -2.67 3.03 -0.90
CA ALA A 235 -3.50 3.71 -1.89
C ALA A 235 -2.69 4.10 -3.13
N LEU A 236 -1.49 4.67 -2.95
CA LEU A 236 -0.59 5.02 -4.05
C LEU A 236 -0.20 3.80 -4.88
N ALA A 237 0.13 2.68 -4.25
CA ALA A 237 0.48 1.45 -4.96
C ALA A 237 -0.66 0.94 -5.85
N PHE A 238 -1.92 1.03 -5.40
CA PHE A 238 -3.09 0.69 -6.22
C PHE A 238 -3.32 1.69 -7.36
N LEU A 239 -3.17 2.99 -7.12
CA LEU A 239 -3.31 4.02 -8.15
C LEU A 239 -2.29 3.82 -9.28
N ILE A 240 -1.07 3.43 -8.94
CA ILE A 240 0.03 3.18 -9.88
C ILE A 240 -0.03 1.76 -10.47
N ARG A 241 -0.97 0.93 -10.03
CA ARG A 241 -1.08 -0.50 -10.43
C ARG A 241 0.20 -1.30 -10.12
N LYS A 242 0.79 -1.06 -8.94
CA LYS A 242 2.01 -1.71 -8.44
C LYS A 242 1.80 -2.40 -7.08
N GLU A 243 0.56 -2.71 -6.72
CA GLU A 243 0.22 -3.30 -5.42
C GLU A 243 0.87 -4.67 -5.19
N LEU A 244 1.12 -5.46 -6.23
CA LEU A 244 1.84 -6.73 -6.10
C LEU A 244 3.36 -6.56 -5.87
N LEU A 245 3.88 -5.33 -6.01
CA LEU A 245 5.26 -4.99 -5.65
C LEU A 245 5.38 -4.53 -4.19
N ILE A 246 4.28 -4.36 -3.47
CA ILE A 246 4.28 -3.95 -2.04
C ILE A 246 5.19 -4.82 -1.18
N PRO A 247 5.23 -6.15 -1.29
CA PRO A 247 6.16 -6.96 -0.49
C PRO A 247 7.63 -6.58 -0.68
N ILE A 248 7.99 -6.06 -1.85
CA ILE A 248 9.35 -5.60 -2.17
C ILE A 248 9.55 -4.17 -1.62
N PHE A 249 8.67 -3.23 -1.95
CA PHE A 249 8.76 -1.84 -1.48
C PHE A 249 8.65 -1.73 0.04
N CYS A 250 7.68 -2.41 0.62
CA CYS A 250 7.42 -2.44 2.05
C CYS A 250 8.13 -3.59 2.76
N GLY A 251 9.27 -4.07 2.23
CA GLY A 251 10.00 -5.22 2.77
C GLY A 251 10.34 -5.08 4.24
N VAL A 252 10.70 -3.88 4.71
CA VAL A 252 10.94 -3.60 6.12
C VAL A 252 9.66 -3.81 6.93
N PHE A 253 8.54 -3.22 6.52
CA PHE A 253 7.25 -3.41 7.21
C PHE A 253 6.85 -4.89 7.25
N LEU A 254 7.07 -5.61 6.15
CA LEU A 254 6.79 -7.05 6.06
C LEU A 254 7.63 -7.85 7.05
N VAL A 255 8.94 -7.59 7.13
CA VAL A 255 9.85 -8.29 8.04
C VAL A 255 9.48 -8.02 9.49
N GLU A 256 9.13 -6.78 9.84
CA GLU A 256 8.68 -6.43 11.19
C GLU A 256 7.41 -7.19 11.58
N VAL A 257 6.38 -7.20 10.72
CA VAL A 257 5.14 -7.95 10.94
C VAL A 257 5.39 -9.46 11.05
N LEU A 258 6.23 -10.00 10.15
CA LEU A 258 6.58 -11.43 10.18
C LEU A 258 7.31 -11.79 11.46
N SER A 259 8.20 -10.95 11.97
CA SER A 259 8.93 -11.17 13.21
C SER A 259 7.99 -11.31 14.41
N VAL A 260 6.96 -10.44 14.47
CA VAL A 260 5.92 -10.51 15.53
C VAL A 260 5.09 -11.79 15.37
N THR A 261 4.65 -12.08 14.16
CA THR A 261 3.83 -13.27 13.87
C THR A 261 4.56 -14.56 14.24
N LEU A 262 5.84 -14.67 13.85
CA LEU A 262 6.69 -15.81 14.18
C LEU A 262 6.89 -15.94 15.69
N GLN A 263 7.23 -14.84 16.36
CA GLN A 263 7.44 -14.82 17.81
C GLN A 263 6.19 -15.27 18.56
N VAL A 264 5.02 -14.70 18.25
CA VAL A 264 3.76 -15.01 18.93
C VAL A 264 3.32 -16.44 18.65
N SER A 265 3.42 -16.89 17.41
CA SER A 265 3.04 -18.23 16.98
C SER A 265 3.92 -19.28 17.67
N TYR A 266 5.24 -19.10 17.66
CA TYR A 266 6.18 -20.00 18.30
C TYR A 266 6.01 -20.03 19.83
N PHE A 267 5.80 -18.87 20.45
CA PHE A 267 5.55 -18.78 21.88
C PHE A 267 4.28 -19.53 22.29
N LYS A 268 3.18 -19.35 21.55
CA LYS A 268 1.92 -20.07 21.79
C LYS A 268 2.08 -21.58 21.57
N TYR A 269 2.76 -21.98 20.49
CA TYR A 269 3.03 -23.39 20.20
C TYR A 269 3.84 -24.06 21.32
N THR A 270 4.96 -23.44 21.73
CA THR A 270 5.82 -24.01 22.76
C THR A 270 5.13 -24.02 24.12
N LYS A 271 4.36 -22.99 24.47
CA LYS A 271 3.54 -22.95 25.68
C LYS A 271 2.52 -24.11 25.72
N ARG A 272 1.87 -24.37 24.57
CA ARG A 272 0.89 -25.47 24.46
C ARG A 272 1.56 -26.85 24.56
N LYS A 273 2.74 -27.02 23.96
CA LYS A 273 3.42 -28.31 23.86
C LYS A 273 4.24 -28.64 25.11
N TYR A 274 4.88 -27.67 25.74
CA TYR A 274 5.85 -27.86 26.81
C TYR A 274 5.47 -27.19 28.14
N GLY A 275 4.28 -26.57 28.22
CA GLY A 275 3.83 -25.84 29.41
C GLY A 275 4.46 -24.45 29.59
N ALA A 276 5.63 -24.21 28.99
CA ALA A 276 6.35 -22.94 29.05
C ALA A 276 6.58 -22.36 27.63
N GLY A 277 6.29 -21.06 27.44
CA GLY A 277 6.51 -20.38 26.19
C GLY A 277 7.98 -20.05 25.98
N LYS A 278 8.55 -20.45 24.82
CA LYS A 278 9.91 -20.09 24.41
C LYS A 278 9.86 -18.93 23.40
N ARG A 279 10.89 -18.07 23.43
CA ARG A 279 11.04 -16.93 22.50
C ARG A 279 12.08 -17.26 21.44
N ILE A 280 11.85 -16.81 20.19
CA ILE A 280 12.83 -16.87 19.10
C ILE A 280 13.74 -15.63 19.20
N PHE A 281 13.11 -14.45 19.31
CA PHE A 281 13.81 -13.17 19.43
C PHE A 281 13.84 -12.69 20.87
N LEU A 282 14.83 -11.90 21.25
CA LEU A 282 14.92 -11.29 22.58
C LEU A 282 13.68 -10.43 22.86
N MET A 283 13.22 -9.70 21.82
CA MET A 283 11.99 -8.92 21.80
C MET A 283 11.45 -8.87 20.36
N SER A 284 10.16 -8.69 20.17
CA SER A 284 9.53 -8.42 18.87
C SER A 284 8.71 -7.14 18.96
N PRO A 285 8.61 -6.37 17.90
CA PRO A 285 9.15 -6.55 16.53
C PRO A 285 10.67 -6.62 16.44
N LEU A 286 11.22 -6.91 15.24
CA LEU A 286 12.64 -7.22 15.04
C LEU A 286 13.57 -6.06 15.40
N HIS A 287 13.17 -4.82 15.17
CA HIS A 287 13.94 -3.63 15.55
C HIS A 287 14.22 -3.60 17.06
N HIS A 288 13.28 -4.00 17.90
CA HIS A 288 13.51 -4.12 19.35
C HIS A 288 14.47 -5.25 19.73
N HIS A 289 14.57 -6.30 18.91
CA HIS A 289 15.57 -7.33 19.10
C HIS A 289 16.98 -6.76 18.96
N TYR A 290 17.21 -5.95 17.92
CA TYR A 290 18.51 -5.29 17.71
C TYR A 290 18.79 -4.22 18.75
N GLN A 291 17.79 -3.45 19.15
CA GLN A 291 17.91 -2.49 20.25
C GLN A 291 18.37 -3.17 21.56
N LYS A 292 17.82 -4.36 21.87
CA LYS A 292 18.26 -5.17 23.03
C LYS A 292 19.68 -5.69 22.90
N LYS A 293 20.22 -5.79 21.70
CA LYS A 293 21.62 -6.14 21.43
C LYS A 293 22.56 -4.93 21.46
N GLY A 294 22.07 -3.71 21.72
CA GLY A 294 22.87 -2.51 21.78
C GLY A 294 23.05 -1.76 20.46
N TYR A 295 22.29 -2.13 19.41
CA TYR A 295 22.24 -1.34 18.17
C TYR A 295 21.23 -0.22 18.31
N HIS A 296 21.58 0.95 17.82
CA HIS A 296 20.74 2.16 17.81
C HIS A 296 20.27 2.50 16.40
#